data_a745b3c44470b61e20413619b798167d
#
_entry.id   a745b3c44470b61e20413619b798167d
#
_cell.length_a   1.000
_cell.length_b   1.000
_cell.length_c   1.000
_cell.angle_alpha   90.00
_cell.angle_beta   90.00
_cell.angle_gamma   90.00
#
_symmetry.space_group_name_H-M   'P 1'
#
loop_
_entity.id
_entity.type
_entity.pdbx_description
1 polymer ?
#
loop_
_entity_poly.entity_id
_entity_poly.type
_entity_poly.pdbx_seq_one_letter_code
_entity_poly.pdbx_strand_id
1 'polypeptide(L)'
;MDRADLTSIPAQQQAWPGRTAELDPQPDHGEQSWVGRGRLEGKRALITGGDSGIGRAVAITFAKEGADVVIAHLPQEAEDAQDTVELVRAQGRKGEAVATDLRDAKANRELAAKAVELLGGIDVLVCNAAFQMTHDEIGEFPDEQVVRTFETNVFGPFWLTKALEDELRDGSIIITTSVQAFSPSEQLLDYAATKAALNNLAVNLAAELGPQNTRVNAVAPGPIWTPLIPATMSEKKVDGFGSDTPLGRAGHPVEVAAAFVFLASDEASYVSGTVLGVTGGKPIF
;
A
#
# COMPACT_ATOMS: atom_id res chain seq x y z
N MET A 1 19.91 13.57 -6.43
CA MET A 1 19.61 13.61 -4.98
C MET A 1 20.13 12.32 -4.39
N ASP A 2 20.91 12.41 -3.35
CA ASP A 2 21.40 11.22 -2.66
C ASP A 2 20.27 10.69 -1.77
N ARG A 3 19.71 9.54 -2.17
CA ARG A 3 18.81 8.76 -1.31
C ARG A 3 19.63 8.12 -0.19
N ALA A 4 18.99 7.81 0.94
CA ALA A 4 19.63 7.01 1.97
C ALA A 4 20.12 5.67 1.40
N ASP A 5 21.25 5.20 1.89
CA ASP A 5 21.75 3.88 1.52
C ASP A 5 20.95 2.79 2.27
N LEU A 6 20.29 1.90 1.54
CA LEU A 6 19.54 0.76 2.07
C LEU A 6 20.24 -0.58 1.84
N THR A 7 21.54 -0.59 1.55
CA THR A 7 22.35 -1.82 1.43
C THR A 7 22.64 -2.47 2.79
N SER A 8 22.60 -1.67 3.87
CA SER A 8 22.83 -2.13 5.24
C SER A 8 21.89 -1.40 6.19
N ILE A 9 20.75 -2.01 6.47
CA ILE A 9 19.78 -1.52 7.47
C ILE A 9 20.20 -2.05 8.84
N PRO A 10 20.41 -1.20 9.86
CA PRO A 10 20.78 -1.64 11.20
C PRO A 10 19.64 -2.35 11.92
N ALA A 11 19.99 -3.23 12.86
CA ALA A 11 19.04 -3.85 13.77
C ALA A 11 18.25 -2.81 14.54
N GLN A 12 16.94 -2.84 14.46
CA GLN A 12 16.04 -1.94 15.17
C GLN A 12 14.66 -2.56 15.33
N GLN A 13 13.89 -2.09 16.30
CA GLN A 13 12.54 -2.55 16.56
C GLN A 13 11.66 -1.37 16.99
N GLN A 14 10.40 -1.42 16.61
CA GLN A 14 9.39 -0.43 16.99
C GLN A 14 8.16 -1.14 17.56
N ALA A 15 7.39 -0.44 18.37
CA ALA A 15 6.06 -0.92 18.76
C ALA A 15 5.11 -0.82 17.55
N TRP A 16 4.24 -1.83 17.38
CA TRP A 16 3.22 -1.79 16.34
C TRP A 16 2.26 -0.59 16.55
N PRO A 17 1.89 0.16 15.52
CA PRO A 17 2.07 -0.08 14.07
C PRO A 17 3.41 0.38 13.47
N GLY A 18 4.28 1.02 14.24
CA GLY A 18 5.51 1.67 13.81
C GLY A 18 5.28 3.11 13.36
N ARG A 19 6.36 3.90 13.31
CA ARG A 19 6.34 5.31 12.93
C ARG A 19 7.42 5.62 11.90
N THR A 20 7.06 6.39 10.90
CA THR A 20 7.99 6.80 9.83
C THR A 20 9.18 7.57 10.40
N ALA A 21 8.95 8.48 11.33
CA ALA A 21 9.99 9.33 11.92
C ALA A 21 11.04 8.56 12.73
N GLU A 22 10.73 7.34 13.18
CA GLU A 22 11.62 6.50 13.99
C GLU A 22 12.48 5.53 13.16
N LEU A 23 12.32 5.51 11.82
CA LEU A 23 13.14 4.67 10.96
C LEU A 23 14.56 5.20 10.84
N ASP A 24 15.55 4.30 10.90
CA ASP A 24 16.95 4.58 10.59
C ASP A 24 17.50 3.49 9.65
N PRO A 25 17.96 3.84 8.43
CA PRO A 25 17.89 5.16 7.79
C PRO A 25 16.48 5.58 7.37
N GLN A 26 16.27 6.89 7.17
CA GLN A 26 14.99 7.41 6.68
C GLN A 26 14.76 6.99 5.23
N PRO A 27 13.64 6.36 4.89
CA PRO A 27 13.31 6.01 3.51
C PRO A 27 12.87 7.23 2.69
N ASP A 28 13.06 7.15 1.38
CA ASP A 28 12.56 8.14 0.42
C ASP A 28 11.11 7.80 0.01
N HIS A 29 10.18 8.73 0.30
CA HIS A 29 8.78 8.62 -0.12
C HIS A 29 8.46 9.50 -1.34
N GLY A 30 9.44 10.21 -1.90
CA GLY A 30 9.26 11.05 -3.07
C GLY A 30 9.07 12.55 -2.76
N GLU A 31 9.20 12.97 -1.51
CA GLU A 31 9.05 14.38 -1.10
C GLU A 31 9.93 15.30 -1.95
N GLN A 32 11.18 14.92 -2.19
CA GLN A 32 12.13 15.70 -2.98
C GLN A 32 12.54 14.99 -4.28
N SER A 33 12.53 13.67 -4.29
CA SER A 33 13.06 12.86 -5.40
C SER A 33 12.08 12.67 -6.56
N TRP A 34 10.77 12.77 -6.32
CA TRP A 34 9.75 12.62 -7.36
C TRP A 34 9.46 13.95 -8.06
N VAL A 35 9.51 13.92 -9.38
CA VAL A 35 9.12 15.05 -10.24
C VAL A 35 7.81 14.70 -10.95
N GLY A 36 6.74 15.40 -10.59
CA GLY A 36 5.42 15.22 -11.21
C GLY A 36 5.41 15.63 -12.69
N ARG A 37 4.58 14.97 -13.47
CA ARG A 37 4.39 15.18 -14.92
C ARG A 37 2.93 15.36 -15.30
N GLY A 38 2.03 15.48 -14.32
CA GLY A 38 0.60 15.67 -14.52
C GLY A 38 -0.15 14.41 -15.01
N ARG A 39 0.39 13.21 -14.76
CA ARG A 39 -0.22 11.94 -15.23
C ARG A 39 -1.55 11.60 -14.58
N LEU A 40 -1.83 12.21 -13.43
CA LEU A 40 -3.07 12.00 -12.66
C LEU A 40 -3.84 13.32 -12.46
N GLU A 41 -3.66 14.28 -13.38
CA GLU A 41 -4.31 15.58 -13.27
C GLU A 41 -5.83 15.45 -13.16
N GLY A 42 -6.40 16.02 -12.08
CA GLY A 42 -7.84 15.98 -11.82
C GLY A 42 -8.39 14.65 -11.31
N LYS A 43 -7.56 13.59 -11.16
CA LYS A 43 -8.00 12.32 -10.57
C LYS A 43 -8.21 12.47 -9.07
N ARG A 44 -9.12 11.66 -8.52
CA ARG A 44 -9.50 11.61 -7.10
C ARG A 44 -9.17 10.22 -6.57
N ALA A 45 -8.29 10.14 -5.58
CA ALA A 45 -7.78 8.88 -5.09
C ALA A 45 -8.12 8.63 -3.62
N LEU A 46 -8.57 7.41 -3.29
CA LEU A 46 -8.62 6.89 -1.93
C LEU A 46 -7.49 5.87 -1.74
N ILE A 47 -6.67 6.07 -0.71
CA ILE A 47 -5.51 5.22 -0.41
C ILE A 47 -5.61 4.71 1.02
N THR A 48 -5.70 3.40 1.24
CA THR A 48 -5.68 2.81 2.58
C THR A 48 -4.25 2.61 3.06
N GLY A 49 -3.98 2.87 4.36
CA GLY A 49 -2.62 2.88 4.91
C GLY A 49 -1.75 3.95 4.25
N GLY A 50 -2.33 5.14 4.01
CA GLY A 50 -1.65 6.25 3.34
C GLY A 50 -0.81 7.11 4.26
N ASP A 51 -0.79 6.82 5.55
CA ASP A 51 -0.05 7.50 6.59
C ASP A 51 1.47 7.26 6.51
N SER A 52 1.87 6.06 6.13
CA SER A 52 3.26 5.62 6.19
C SER A 52 3.69 4.75 5.00
N GLY A 53 4.97 4.45 4.91
CA GLY A 53 5.56 3.48 3.99
C GLY A 53 5.14 3.68 2.52
N ILE A 54 4.71 2.59 1.88
CA ILE A 54 4.30 2.60 0.46
C ILE A 54 3.10 3.50 0.25
N GLY A 55 2.08 3.45 1.14
CA GLY A 55 0.88 4.27 1.01
C GLY A 55 1.16 5.77 1.08
N ARG A 56 2.04 6.21 1.99
CA ARG A 56 2.54 7.60 2.06
C ARG A 56 3.23 8.00 0.75
N ALA A 57 4.11 7.16 0.22
CA ALA A 57 4.80 7.45 -1.04
C ALA A 57 3.82 7.54 -2.23
N VAL A 58 2.79 6.68 -2.26
CA VAL A 58 1.72 6.75 -3.27
C VAL A 58 0.94 8.06 -3.13
N ALA A 59 0.55 8.46 -1.91
CA ALA A 59 -0.17 9.71 -1.67
C ALA A 59 0.61 10.94 -2.15
N ILE A 60 1.90 11.01 -1.81
CA ILE A 60 2.79 12.12 -2.21
C ILE A 60 2.99 12.15 -3.73
N THR A 61 3.28 11.00 -4.35
CA THR A 61 3.51 10.94 -5.80
C THR A 61 2.22 11.22 -6.58
N PHE A 62 1.06 10.73 -6.12
CA PHE A 62 -0.23 11.03 -6.74
C PHE A 62 -0.53 12.53 -6.69
N ALA A 63 -0.30 13.18 -5.55
CA ALA A 63 -0.48 14.63 -5.43
C ALA A 63 0.45 15.39 -6.38
N LYS A 64 1.71 15.00 -6.49
CA LYS A 64 2.67 15.59 -7.44
C LYS A 64 2.29 15.35 -8.90
N GLU A 65 1.57 14.27 -9.18
CA GLU A 65 1.02 13.98 -10.53
C GLU A 65 -0.34 14.66 -10.79
N GLY A 66 -0.86 15.43 -9.83
CA GLY A 66 -2.07 16.25 -10.00
C GLY A 66 -3.36 15.65 -9.43
N ALA A 67 -3.30 14.58 -8.64
CA ALA A 67 -4.48 13.99 -8.00
C ALA A 67 -4.83 14.65 -6.67
N ASP A 68 -6.12 14.68 -6.35
CA ASP A 68 -6.63 14.92 -5.00
C ASP A 68 -6.67 13.61 -4.24
N VAL A 69 -6.32 13.60 -2.94
CA VAL A 69 -6.08 12.37 -2.18
C VAL A 69 -6.82 12.38 -0.85
N VAL A 70 -7.55 11.29 -0.58
CA VAL A 70 -7.96 10.90 0.78
C VAL A 70 -7.14 9.70 1.19
N ILE A 71 -6.58 9.72 2.40
CA ILE A 71 -5.91 8.57 3.00
C ILE A 71 -6.75 8.02 4.15
N ALA A 72 -6.75 6.69 4.30
CA ALA A 72 -7.29 6.02 5.48
C ALA A 72 -6.14 5.47 6.33
N HIS A 73 -6.26 5.60 7.65
CA HIS A 73 -5.27 5.19 8.63
C HIS A 73 -5.93 4.68 9.92
N LEU A 74 -5.23 3.98 10.78
CA LEU A 74 -5.74 3.65 12.10
C LEU A 74 -5.67 4.87 13.04
N PRO A 75 -6.56 5.01 14.05
CA PRO A 75 -6.55 6.16 14.96
C PRO A 75 -5.20 6.47 15.61
N GLN A 76 -4.39 5.44 15.90
CA GLN A 76 -3.07 5.60 16.51
C GLN A 76 -1.99 6.11 15.54
N GLU A 77 -2.25 6.13 14.24
CA GLU A 77 -1.37 6.60 13.17
C GLU A 77 -1.66 8.07 12.76
N ALA A 78 -2.46 8.79 13.55
CA ALA A 78 -2.96 10.12 13.19
C ALA A 78 -1.84 11.16 12.97
N GLU A 79 -0.70 11.06 13.65
CA GLU A 79 0.44 11.97 13.48
C GLU A 79 1.09 11.78 12.11
N ASP A 80 1.45 10.54 11.74
CA ASP A 80 2.02 10.20 10.41
C ASP A 80 1.02 10.53 9.29
N ALA A 81 -0.29 10.34 9.53
CA ALA A 81 -1.34 10.68 8.58
C ALA A 81 -1.43 12.19 8.34
N GLN A 82 -1.34 13.01 9.40
CA GLN A 82 -1.34 14.47 9.28
C GLN A 82 -0.13 14.95 8.48
N ASP A 83 1.07 14.42 8.76
CA ASP A 83 2.28 14.74 8.00
C ASP A 83 2.11 14.44 6.51
N THR A 84 1.52 13.28 6.17
CA THR A 84 1.25 12.92 4.78
C THR A 84 0.27 13.88 4.11
N VAL A 85 -0.82 14.24 4.80
CA VAL A 85 -1.82 15.20 4.30
C VAL A 85 -1.18 16.57 4.04
N GLU A 86 -0.30 17.04 4.91
CA GLU A 86 0.40 18.31 4.71
C GLU A 86 1.30 18.28 3.46
N LEU A 87 1.99 17.17 3.21
CA LEU A 87 2.79 16.99 1.99
C LEU A 87 1.94 16.97 0.72
N VAL A 88 0.74 16.37 0.76
CA VAL A 88 -0.23 16.42 -0.34
C VAL A 88 -0.70 17.85 -0.58
N ARG A 89 -1.11 18.56 0.48
CA ARG A 89 -1.59 19.96 0.40
C ARG A 89 -0.50 20.92 -0.08
N ALA A 90 0.76 20.66 0.25
CA ALA A 90 1.90 21.44 -0.25
C ALA A 90 2.07 21.36 -1.78
N GLN A 91 1.46 20.37 -2.46
CA GLN A 91 1.40 20.29 -3.92
C GLN A 91 0.19 21.07 -4.52
N GLY A 92 -0.56 21.81 -3.71
CA GLY A 92 -1.76 22.53 -4.14
C GLY A 92 -2.96 21.61 -4.41
N ARG A 93 -2.94 20.37 -3.87
CA ARG A 93 -4.02 19.39 -4.03
C ARG A 93 -4.85 19.28 -2.76
N LYS A 94 -6.07 18.73 -2.88
CA LYS A 94 -6.85 18.34 -1.70
C LYS A 94 -6.18 17.13 -1.06
N GLY A 95 -5.93 17.21 0.24
CA GLY A 95 -5.40 16.14 1.07
C GLY A 95 -6.25 16.01 2.33
N GLU A 96 -6.84 14.85 2.59
CA GLU A 96 -7.63 14.58 3.78
C GLU A 96 -7.30 13.21 4.35
N ALA A 97 -7.46 13.05 5.67
CA ALA A 97 -7.24 11.79 6.36
C ALA A 97 -8.52 11.34 7.09
N VAL A 98 -8.81 10.05 7.02
CA VAL A 98 -9.97 9.44 7.69
C VAL A 98 -9.50 8.27 8.54
N ALA A 99 -9.67 8.39 9.87
CA ALA A 99 -9.36 7.31 10.79
C ALA A 99 -10.38 6.17 10.63
N THR A 100 -9.91 4.98 10.26
CA THR A 100 -10.78 3.83 9.93
C THR A 100 -10.10 2.51 10.28
N ASP A 101 -10.80 1.64 10.99
CA ASP A 101 -10.41 0.24 11.13
C ASP A 101 -11.05 -0.58 10.01
N LEU A 102 -10.25 -1.04 9.06
CA LEU A 102 -10.72 -1.78 7.88
C LEU A 102 -11.25 -3.19 8.17
N ARG A 103 -11.13 -3.67 9.43
CA ARG A 103 -11.67 -4.95 9.87
C ARG A 103 -13.20 -4.93 10.03
N ASP A 104 -13.82 -3.78 10.00
CA ASP A 104 -15.26 -3.61 10.11
C ASP A 104 -15.88 -3.24 8.75
N ALA A 105 -16.79 -4.08 8.27
CA ALA A 105 -17.50 -3.85 7.01
C ALA A 105 -18.34 -2.55 7.01
N LYS A 106 -18.86 -2.12 8.17
CA LYS A 106 -19.61 -0.85 8.29
C LYS A 106 -18.65 0.32 8.17
N ALA A 107 -17.49 0.27 8.86
CA ALA A 107 -16.48 1.31 8.79
C ALA A 107 -15.95 1.50 7.36
N ASN A 108 -15.77 0.41 6.59
CA ASN A 108 -15.40 0.50 5.16
C ASN A 108 -16.46 1.24 4.32
N ARG A 109 -17.75 0.99 4.55
CA ARG A 109 -18.83 1.73 3.86
C ARG A 109 -18.85 3.21 4.25
N GLU A 110 -18.63 3.51 5.52
CA GLU A 110 -18.55 4.89 6.02
C GLU A 110 -17.32 5.62 5.46
N LEU A 111 -16.18 4.95 5.36
CA LEU A 111 -14.98 5.46 4.70
C LEU A 111 -15.24 5.78 3.23
N ALA A 112 -15.86 4.85 2.48
CA ALA A 112 -16.20 5.04 1.08
C ALA A 112 -17.09 6.29 0.89
N ALA A 113 -18.19 6.38 1.64
CA ALA A 113 -19.10 7.52 1.59
C ALA A 113 -18.39 8.85 1.95
N LYS A 114 -17.52 8.82 2.98
CA LYS A 114 -16.77 10.00 3.41
C LYS A 114 -15.75 10.45 2.38
N ALA A 115 -15.05 9.54 1.74
CA ALA A 115 -14.09 9.86 0.69
C ALA A 115 -14.79 10.49 -0.54
N VAL A 116 -15.93 9.94 -0.95
CA VAL A 116 -16.78 10.51 -2.01
C VAL A 116 -17.27 11.92 -1.63
N GLU A 117 -17.73 12.13 -0.40
CA GLU A 117 -18.14 13.45 0.09
C GLU A 117 -17.00 14.48 -0.01
N LEU A 118 -15.78 14.08 0.43
CA LEU A 118 -14.62 14.98 0.50
C LEU A 118 -14.08 15.35 -0.89
N LEU A 119 -14.05 14.38 -1.82
CA LEU A 119 -13.46 14.60 -3.15
C LEU A 119 -14.48 14.85 -4.26
N GLY A 120 -15.75 14.56 -4.03
CA GLY A 120 -16.81 14.64 -5.04
C GLY A 120 -16.84 13.45 -6.00
N GLY A 121 -16.28 12.30 -5.60
CA GLY A 121 -16.20 11.04 -6.32
C GLY A 121 -14.83 10.39 -6.19
N ILE A 122 -14.66 9.16 -6.69
CA ILE A 122 -13.39 8.40 -6.63
C ILE A 122 -13.07 7.81 -8.01
N ASP A 123 -11.91 8.15 -8.55
CA ASP A 123 -11.40 7.62 -9.83
C ASP A 123 -10.37 6.51 -9.61
N VAL A 124 -9.66 6.54 -8.47
CA VAL A 124 -8.62 5.56 -8.15
C VAL A 124 -8.79 5.06 -6.71
N LEU A 125 -8.86 3.75 -6.54
CA LEU A 125 -8.81 3.09 -5.25
C LEU A 125 -7.47 2.35 -5.10
N VAL A 126 -6.71 2.66 -4.04
CA VAL A 126 -5.49 1.95 -3.66
C VAL A 126 -5.71 1.20 -2.34
N CYS A 127 -5.85 -0.12 -2.44
CA CYS A 127 -5.91 -1.03 -1.28
C CYS A 127 -4.48 -1.39 -0.87
N ASN A 128 -3.89 -0.59 0.05
CA ASN A 128 -2.50 -0.76 0.46
C ASN A 128 -2.35 -1.17 1.94
N ALA A 129 -3.25 -0.76 2.82
CA ALA A 129 -3.19 -1.13 4.22
C ALA A 129 -3.04 -2.64 4.42
N ALA A 130 -2.17 -3.03 5.34
CA ALA A 130 -1.94 -4.44 5.65
C ALA A 130 -1.52 -4.64 7.11
N PHE A 131 -1.76 -5.83 7.61
CA PHE A 131 -1.25 -6.32 8.88
C PHE A 131 -0.43 -7.59 8.64
N GLN A 132 0.65 -7.74 9.38
CA GLN A 132 1.45 -8.97 9.51
C GLN A 132 2.05 -9.05 10.91
N MET A 133 2.47 -10.23 11.33
CA MET A 133 3.32 -10.47 12.49
C MET A 133 4.04 -11.79 12.29
N THR A 134 5.36 -11.84 12.58
CA THR A 134 6.14 -13.06 12.38
C THR A 134 6.08 -13.98 13.59
N HIS A 135 6.02 -15.31 13.32
CA HIS A 135 6.20 -16.38 14.30
C HIS A 135 7.12 -17.45 13.72
N ASP A 136 7.84 -18.16 14.56
CA ASP A 136 8.80 -19.17 14.09
C ASP A 136 8.13 -20.52 13.79
N GLU A 137 7.05 -20.88 14.51
CA GLU A 137 6.33 -22.14 14.35
C GLU A 137 4.82 -21.91 14.19
N ILE A 138 4.14 -22.81 13.47
CA ILE A 138 2.67 -22.72 13.26
C ILE A 138 1.88 -22.71 14.56
N GLY A 139 2.35 -23.40 15.60
CA GLY A 139 1.70 -23.45 16.91
C GLY A 139 1.75 -22.12 17.68
N GLU A 140 2.58 -21.18 17.26
CA GLU A 140 2.72 -19.87 17.89
C GLU A 140 1.80 -18.82 17.30
N PHE A 141 1.15 -19.10 16.14
CA PHE A 141 0.21 -18.17 15.53
C PHE A 141 -1.09 -18.11 16.33
N PRO A 142 -1.41 -17.00 17.00
CA PRO A 142 -2.69 -16.86 17.70
C PRO A 142 -3.85 -16.87 16.70
N ASP A 143 -4.94 -17.55 17.00
CA ASP A 143 -6.14 -17.61 16.14
C ASP A 143 -6.67 -16.20 15.82
N GLU A 144 -6.66 -15.30 16.81
CA GLU A 144 -7.10 -13.91 16.66
C GLU A 144 -6.21 -13.12 15.71
N GLN A 145 -4.91 -13.42 15.65
CA GLN A 145 -4.01 -12.81 14.66
C GLN A 145 -4.36 -13.27 13.26
N VAL A 146 -4.57 -14.56 13.04
CA VAL A 146 -4.95 -15.09 11.74
C VAL A 146 -6.23 -14.41 11.23
N VAL A 147 -7.25 -14.33 12.11
CA VAL A 147 -8.51 -13.63 11.78
C VAL A 147 -8.24 -12.16 11.42
N ARG A 148 -7.51 -11.44 12.27
CA ARG A 148 -7.14 -10.04 12.04
C ARG A 148 -6.42 -9.83 10.72
N THR A 149 -5.47 -10.72 10.38
CA THR A 149 -4.71 -10.64 9.13
C THR A 149 -5.64 -10.74 7.92
N PHE A 150 -6.59 -11.68 7.93
CA PHE A 150 -7.59 -11.81 6.86
C PHE A 150 -8.58 -10.65 6.80
N GLU A 151 -9.08 -10.21 7.95
CA GLU A 151 -10.00 -9.07 8.01
C GLU A 151 -9.37 -7.80 7.45
N THR A 152 -8.12 -7.49 7.85
CA THR A 152 -7.42 -6.30 7.37
C THR A 152 -7.05 -6.44 5.90
N ASN A 153 -6.38 -7.54 5.54
CA ASN A 153 -5.70 -7.64 4.24
C ASN A 153 -6.64 -8.05 3.10
N VAL A 154 -7.70 -8.84 3.39
CA VAL A 154 -8.58 -9.41 2.35
C VAL A 154 -9.98 -8.83 2.42
N PHE A 155 -10.60 -8.86 3.59
CA PHE A 155 -12.00 -8.44 3.70
C PHE A 155 -12.15 -6.93 3.56
N GLY A 156 -11.22 -6.14 4.12
CA GLY A 156 -11.19 -4.68 3.96
C GLY A 156 -11.20 -4.26 2.49
N PRO A 157 -10.22 -4.68 1.66
CA PRO A 157 -10.21 -4.44 0.22
C PRO A 157 -11.49 -4.87 -0.51
N PHE A 158 -12.03 -6.04 -0.16
CA PHE A 158 -13.27 -6.54 -0.76
C PHE A 158 -14.47 -5.63 -0.44
N TRP A 159 -14.66 -5.29 0.84
CA TRP A 159 -15.77 -4.43 1.28
C TRP A 159 -15.68 -3.01 0.73
N LEU A 160 -14.48 -2.47 0.67
CA LEU A 160 -14.25 -1.13 0.15
C LEU A 160 -14.47 -1.05 -1.36
N THR A 161 -13.97 -2.04 -2.12
CA THR A 161 -14.24 -2.16 -3.56
C THR A 161 -15.75 -2.24 -3.82
N LYS A 162 -16.46 -3.11 -3.07
CA LYS A 162 -17.91 -3.23 -3.19
C LYS A 162 -18.65 -1.93 -2.87
N ALA A 163 -18.18 -1.16 -1.88
CA ALA A 163 -18.82 0.09 -1.49
C ALA A 163 -18.59 1.23 -2.49
N LEU A 164 -17.54 1.13 -3.33
CA LEU A 164 -17.17 2.14 -4.33
C LEU A 164 -17.43 1.68 -5.78
N GLU A 165 -18.10 0.54 -6.00
CA GLU A 165 -18.27 -0.06 -7.33
C GLU A 165 -18.81 0.95 -8.36
N ASP A 166 -19.84 1.71 -8.00
CA ASP A 166 -20.46 2.68 -8.91
C ASP A 166 -19.57 3.93 -9.15
N GLU A 167 -18.78 4.33 -8.16
CA GLU A 167 -17.87 5.48 -8.26
C GLU A 167 -16.64 5.18 -9.12
N LEU A 168 -16.22 3.91 -9.18
CA LEU A 168 -15.01 3.46 -9.87
C LEU A 168 -15.23 3.13 -11.36
N ARG A 169 -16.39 3.45 -11.93
CA ARG A 169 -16.62 3.35 -13.39
C ARG A 169 -15.63 4.23 -14.14
N ASP A 170 -15.01 3.69 -15.20
CA ASP A 170 -13.91 4.32 -15.92
C ASP A 170 -12.66 4.58 -15.05
N GLY A 171 -12.55 3.90 -13.90
CA GLY A 171 -11.53 4.10 -12.90
C GLY A 171 -10.44 3.02 -12.86
N SER A 172 -9.67 3.06 -11.78
CA SER A 172 -8.59 2.09 -11.53
C SER A 172 -8.57 1.63 -10.07
N ILE A 173 -8.48 0.32 -9.85
CA ILE A 173 -8.27 -0.30 -8.53
C ILE A 173 -6.87 -0.91 -8.53
N ILE A 174 -6.07 -0.60 -7.51
CA ILE A 174 -4.71 -1.13 -7.37
C ILE A 174 -4.57 -1.75 -5.99
N ILE A 175 -4.23 -3.03 -5.95
CA ILE A 175 -4.13 -3.81 -4.72
C ILE A 175 -2.66 -4.10 -4.42
N THR A 176 -2.19 -3.76 -3.21
CA THR A 176 -0.84 -4.10 -2.75
C THR A 176 -0.80 -5.55 -2.29
N THR A 177 -0.18 -6.41 -3.09
CA THR A 177 0.11 -7.79 -2.74
C THR A 177 1.53 -7.93 -2.18
N SER A 178 2.30 -8.93 -2.53
CA SER A 178 3.68 -9.13 -2.06
C SER A 178 4.37 -10.24 -2.85
N VAL A 179 5.71 -10.24 -2.88
CA VAL A 179 6.51 -11.42 -3.26
C VAL A 179 6.14 -12.64 -2.42
N GLN A 180 5.63 -12.44 -1.20
CA GLN A 180 5.16 -13.52 -0.31
C GLN A 180 3.99 -14.33 -0.89
N ALA A 181 3.26 -13.78 -1.87
CA ALA A 181 2.22 -14.52 -2.59
C ALA A 181 2.80 -15.58 -3.57
N PHE A 182 4.08 -15.50 -3.91
CA PHE A 182 4.76 -16.35 -4.89
C PHE A 182 5.87 -17.19 -4.25
N SER A 183 6.58 -16.61 -3.29
CA SER A 183 7.65 -17.26 -2.52
C SER A 183 7.42 -16.98 -1.03
N PRO A 184 6.50 -17.73 -0.40
CA PRO A 184 6.08 -17.49 0.97
C PRO A 184 7.18 -17.84 1.98
N SER A 185 7.28 -17.00 3.03
CA SER A 185 8.07 -17.29 4.22
C SER A 185 7.24 -18.11 5.20
N GLU A 186 7.83 -19.16 5.76
CA GLU A 186 7.22 -19.99 6.80
C GLU A 186 6.86 -19.22 8.08
N GLN A 187 7.44 -18.05 8.27
CA GLN A 187 7.18 -17.20 9.44
C GLN A 187 6.05 -16.17 9.23
N LEU A 188 5.47 -16.14 8.04
CA LEU A 188 4.39 -15.21 7.64
C LEU A 188 3.23 -15.99 7.00
N LEU A 189 2.86 -17.15 7.55
CA LEU A 189 1.90 -18.08 6.96
C LEU A 189 0.56 -17.41 6.62
N ASP A 190 -0.03 -16.70 7.59
CA ASP A 190 -1.30 -16.00 7.44
C ASP A 190 -1.19 -14.83 6.43
N TYR A 191 -0.14 -14.01 6.57
CA TYR A 191 0.13 -12.90 5.66
C TYR A 191 0.32 -13.37 4.21
N ALA A 192 1.18 -14.36 3.98
CA ALA A 192 1.44 -14.90 2.65
C ALA A 192 0.15 -15.44 2.00
N ALA A 193 -0.67 -16.16 2.77
CA ALA A 193 -1.97 -16.65 2.31
C ALA A 193 -2.90 -15.50 1.89
N THR A 194 -2.96 -14.39 2.68
CA THR A 194 -3.75 -13.22 2.31
C THR A 194 -3.26 -12.57 1.03
N LYS A 195 -1.93 -12.50 0.80
CA LYS A 195 -1.37 -11.89 -0.41
C LYS A 195 -1.60 -12.73 -1.66
N ALA A 196 -1.61 -14.06 -1.54
CA ALA A 196 -2.04 -14.95 -2.62
C ALA A 196 -3.54 -14.80 -2.93
N ALA A 197 -4.38 -14.69 -1.90
CA ALA A 197 -5.82 -14.40 -2.08
C ALA A 197 -6.07 -13.08 -2.81
N LEU A 198 -5.28 -12.04 -2.52
CA LEU A 198 -5.38 -10.74 -3.19
C LEU A 198 -4.98 -10.78 -4.67
N ASN A 199 -3.97 -11.59 -5.06
CA ASN A 199 -3.65 -11.80 -6.46
C ASN A 199 -4.85 -12.40 -7.22
N ASN A 200 -5.51 -13.40 -6.63
CA ASN A 200 -6.71 -14.01 -7.21
C ASN A 200 -7.87 -13.00 -7.27
N LEU A 201 -8.08 -12.26 -6.20
CA LEU A 201 -9.13 -11.23 -6.15
C LEU A 201 -8.95 -10.17 -7.26
N ALA A 202 -7.72 -9.68 -7.47
CA ALA A 202 -7.43 -8.69 -8.51
C ALA A 202 -7.80 -9.20 -9.92
N VAL A 203 -7.48 -10.46 -10.23
CA VAL A 203 -7.82 -11.07 -11.52
C VAL A 203 -9.33 -11.22 -11.70
N ASN A 204 -10.05 -11.68 -10.65
CA ASN A 204 -11.49 -11.85 -10.71
C ASN A 204 -12.21 -10.49 -10.83
N LEU A 205 -11.82 -9.49 -10.05
CA LEU A 205 -12.40 -8.14 -10.15
C LEU A 205 -12.10 -7.49 -11.51
N ALA A 206 -10.95 -7.74 -12.11
CA ALA A 206 -10.63 -7.25 -13.46
C ALA A 206 -11.58 -7.81 -14.52
N ALA A 207 -11.98 -9.07 -14.38
CA ALA A 207 -12.96 -9.70 -15.28
C ALA A 207 -14.37 -9.17 -15.04
N GLU A 208 -14.77 -9.01 -13.76
CA GLU A 208 -16.12 -8.57 -13.37
C GLU A 208 -16.36 -7.10 -13.71
N LEU A 209 -15.40 -6.22 -13.38
CA LEU A 209 -15.53 -4.76 -13.52
C LEU A 209 -15.07 -4.25 -14.89
N GLY A 210 -14.40 -5.07 -15.69
CA GLY A 210 -13.95 -4.73 -17.04
C GLY A 210 -15.06 -4.21 -17.97
N PRO A 211 -16.28 -4.78 -18.00
CA PRO A 211 -17.39 -4.22 -18.76
C PRO A 211 -17.81 -2.80 -18.37
N GLN A 212 -17.43 -2.34 -17.18
CA GLN A 212 -17.65 -0.97 -16.68
C GLN A 212 -16.45 -0.05 -16.98
N ASN A 213 -15.47 -0.55 -17.76
CA ASN A 213 -14.20 0.13 -18.04
C ASN A 213 -13.35 0.41 -16.77
N THR A 214 -13.57 -0.36 -15.70
CA THR A 214 -12.78 -0.28 -14.48
C THR A 214 -11.61 -1.26 -14.58
N ARG A 215 -10.38 -0.77 -14.48
CA ARG A 215 -9.17 -1.60 -14.50
C ARG A 215 -8.81 -2.02 -13.07
N VAL A 216 -8.44 -3.27 -12.90
CA VAL A 216 -8.02 -3.80 -11.59
C VAL A 216 -6.68 -4.49 -11.74
N ASN A 217 -5.69 -4.05 -10.99
CA ASN A 217 -4.34 -4.60 -11.03
C ASN A 217 -3.77 -4.77 -9.61
N ALA A 218 -2.72 -5.54 -9.50
CA ALA A 218 -1.98 -5.71 -8.26
C ALA A 218 -0.53 -5.25 -8.44
N VAL A 219 0.06 -4.73 -7.36
CA VAL A 219 1.49 -4.51 -7.24
C VAL A 219 2.03 -5.47 -6.19
N ALA A 220 3.10 -6.22 -6.53
CA ALA A 220 3.76 -7.15 -5.62
C ALA A 220 5.14 -6.58 -5.22
N PRO A 221 5.26 -5.87 -4.08
CA PRO A 221 6.54 -5.42 -3.58
C PRO A 221 7.42 -6.58 -3.09
N GLY A 222 8.73 -6.41 -3.26
CA GLY A 222 9.75 -7.15 -2.52
C GLY A 222 10.02 -6.55 -1.14
N PRO A 223 11.24 -6.71 -0.61
CA PRO A 223 11.65 -6.06 0.63
C PRO A 223 11.71 -4.54 0.47
N ILE A 224 10.75 -3.83 1.06
CA ILE A 224 10.67 -2.36 1.05
C ILE A 224 10.81 -1.85 2.48
N TRP A 225 11.69 -0.86 2.67
CA TRP A 225 11.95 -0.28 3.97
C TRP A 225 10.80 0.63 4.42
N THR A 226 10.00 0.15 5.37
CA THR A 226 8.80 0.81 5.88
C THR A 226 8.64 0.54 7.38
N PRO A 227 7.84 1.34 8.13
CA PRO A 227 7.60 1.11 9.56
C PRO A 227 7.05 -0.29 9.89
N LEU A 228 6.34 -0.92 8.96
CA LEU A 228 5.82 -2.28 9.13
C LEU A 228 6.93 -3.29 9.47
N ILE A 229 8.14 -3.10 8.94
CA ILE A 229 9.24 -4.05 9.09
C ILE A 229 9.75 -4.12 10.53
N PRO A 230 10.27 -3.03 11.15
CA PRO A 230 10.72 -3.09 12.53
C PRO A 230 9.57 -3.22 13.54
N ALA A 231 8.32 -2.95 13.16
CA ALA A 231 7.17 -3.12 14.04
C ALA A 231 6.65 -4.57 14.11
N THR A 232 7.03 -5.45 13.16
CA THR A 232 6.45 -6.79 13.05
C THR A 232 7.48 -7.92 12.92
N MET A 233 8.76 -7.56 12.87
CA MET A 233 9.87 -8.50 12.78
C MET A 233 10.83 -8.32 13.95
N SER A 234 11.56 -9.38 14.32
CA SER A 234 12.62 -9.27 15.32
C SER A 234 13.80 -8.44 14.81
N GLU A 235 14.53 -7.79 15.72
CA GLU A 235 15.74 -7.01 15.39
C GLU A 235 16.73 -7.78 14.50
N LYS A 236 16.93 -9.08 14.79
CA LYS A 236 17.80 -9.95 14.01
C LYS A 236 17.38 -10.08 12.54
N LYS A 237 16.08 -9.96 12.24
CA LYS A 237 15.55 -10.03 10.87
C LYS A 237 15.57 -8.68 10.18
N VAL A 238 15.53 -7.61 10.94
CA VAL A 238 15.67 -6.24 10.43
C VAL A 238 17.11 -5.97 10.06
N ASP A 239 18.07 -6.53 10.78
CA ASP A 239 19.50 -6.41 10.44
C ASP A 239 19.78 -6.93 9.03
N GLY A 240 20.25 -6.04 8.17
CA GLY A 240 20.50 -6.34 6.76
C GLY A 240 19.25 -6.63 5.90
N PHE A 241 18.07 -6.18 6.33
CA PHE A 241 16.81 -6.40 5.60
C PHE A 241 16.93 -5.99 4.12
N GLY A 242 16.60 -6.91 3.21
CA GLY A 242 16.63 -6.70 1.76
C GLY A 242 17.99 -6.94 1.10
N SER A 243 19.07 -7.21 1.87
CA SER A 243 20.40 -7.49 1.32
C SER A 243 20.47 -8.78 0.47
N ASP A 244 19.49 -9.67 0.64
CA ASP A 244 19.34 -10.93 -0.11
C ASP A 244 18.60 -10.79 -1.45
N THR A 245 18.24 -9.57 -1.85
CA THR A 245 17.70 -9.31 -3.20
C THR A 245 18.83 -9.32 -4.23
N PRO A 246 18.54 -9.65 -5.51
CA PRO A 246 19.54 -9.50 -6.58
C PRO A 246 20.15 -8.09 -6.69
N LEU A 247 19.40 -7.02 -6.33
CA LEU A 247 19.92 -5.67 -6.27
C LEU A 247 20.73 -5.38 -4.99
N GLY A 248 20.81 -6.32 -4.03
CA GLY A 248 21.61 -6.24 -2.82
C GLY A 248 21.15 -5.20 -1.79
N ARG A 249 19.90 -4.77 -1.85
CA ARG A 249 19.34 -3.77 -0.93
C ARG A 249 17.83 -3.86 -0.79
N ALA A 250 17.29 -3.26 0.24
CA ALA A 250 15.87 -2.96 0.29
C ALA A 250 15.49 -1.85 -0.72
N GLY A 251 14.22 -1.81 -1.11
CA GLY A 251 13.66 -0.73 -1.91
C GLY A 251 13.16 0.42 -1.04
N HIS A 252 13.19 1.64 -1.60
CA HIS A 252 12.49 2.77 -1.05
C HIS A 252 11.00 2.74 -1.41
N PRO A 253 10.09 3.23 -0.56
CA PRO A 253 8.67 3.34 -0.87
C PRO A 253 8.37 4.04 -2.20
N VAL A 254 9.09 5.10 -2.54
CA VAL A 254 8.93 5.83 -3.80
C VAL A 254 9.22 4.97 -5.05
N GLU A 255 10.10 3.97 -4.94
CA GLU A 255 10.41 3.06 -6.05
C GLU A 255 9.22 2.15 -6.37
N VAL A 256 8.40 1.84 -5.35
CA VAL A 256 7.15 1.09 -5.53
C VAL A 256 6.03 2.01 -6.01
N ALA A 257 5.96 3.25 -5.50
CA ALA A 257 4.94 4.22 -5.87
C ALA A 257 4.91 4.50 -7.40
N ALA A 258 6.05 4.38 -8.09
CA ALA A 258 6.13 4.50 -9.54
C ALA A 258 5.19 3.53 -10.28
N ALA A 259 5.05 2.30 -9.80
CA ALA A 259 4.12 1.31 -10.37
C ALA A 259 2.66 1.72 -10.16
N PHE A 260 2.33 2.29 -9.00
CA PHE A 260 0.98 2.79 -8.72
C PHE A 260 0.61 3.97 -9.61
N VAL A 261 1.52 4.93 -9.80
CA VAL A 261 1.29 6.06 -10.72
C VAL A 261 1.03 5.55 -12.15
N PHE A 262 1.84 4.60 -12.64
CA PHE A 262 1.62 3.99 -13.95
C PHE A 262 0.24 3.33 -14.04
N LEU A 263 -0.09 2.44 -13.09
CA LEU A 263 -1.35 1.70 -13.12
C LEU A 263 -2.60 2.58 -12.91
N ALA A 264 -2.46 3.71 -12.23
CA ALA A 264 -3.53 4.68 -12.05
C ALA A 264 -3.75 5.58 -13.29
N SER A 265 -2.71 5.76 -14.12
CA SER A 265 -2.72 6.67 -15.26
C SER A 265 -3.34 6.06 -16.52
N ASP A 266 -3.61 6.91 -17.51
CA ASP A 266 -4.11 6.50 -18.82
C ASP A 266 -3.04 5.74 -19.65
N GLU A 267 -1.75 5.82 -19.25
CA GLU A 267 -0.66 5.01 -19.84
C GLU A 267 -0.92 3.50 -19.66
N ALA A 268 -1.67 3.11 -18.62
CA ALA A 268 -2.07 1.73 -18.33
C ALA A 268 -3.48 1.38 -18.86
N SER A 269 -4.01 2.11 -19.84
CA SER A 269 -5.40 1.94 -20.33
C SER A 269 -5.74 0.53 -20.82
N TYR A 270 -4.75 -0.26 -21.23
CA TYR A 270 -4.94 -1.66 -21.65
C TYR A 270 -4.30 -2.66 -20.68
N VAL A 271 -4.04 -2.23 -19.43
CA VAL A 271 -3.45 -3.08 -18.36
C VAL A 271 -4.51 -3.34 -17.30
N SER A 272 -5.04 -4.56 -17.26
CA SER A 272 -6.01 -5.02 -16.25
C SER A 272 -5.80 -6.51 -15.97
N GLY A 273 -6.01 -6.94 -14.73
CA GLY A 273 -5.84 -8.33 -14.30
C GLY A 273 -4.37 -8.76 -14.13
N THR A 274 -3.41 -7.81 -14.08
CA THR A 274 -2.00 -8.16 -13.92
C THR A 274 -1.51 -8.00 -12.48
N VAL A 275 -0.41 -8.70 -12.19
CA VAL A 275 0.40 -8.47 -10.99
C VAL A 275 1.75 -7.92 -11.44
N LEU A 276 2.06 -6.68 -11.04
CA LEU A 276 3.31 -6.01 -11.37
C LEU A 276 4.30 -6.15 -10.20
N GLY A 277 5.40 -6.87 -10.41
CA GLY A 277 6.46 -7.03 -9.41
C GLY A 277 7.37 -5.80 -9.33
N VAL A 278 7.62 -5.32 -8.10
CA VAL A 278 8.64 -4.31 -7.78
C VAL A 278 9.51 -4.89 -6.65
N THR A 279 10.46 -5.74 -7.01
CA THR A 279 10.96 -6.80 -6.12
C THR A 279 12.46 -6.77 -5.85
N GLY A 280 13.20 -5.85 -6.48
CA GLY A 280 14.67 -5.88 -6.42
C GLY A 280 15.29 -7.10 -7.12
N GLY A 281 14.51 -7.78 -8.00
CA GLY A 281 14.94 -8.95 -8.77
C GLY A 281 14.44 -10.30 -8.24
N LYS A 282 13.69 -10.33 -7.12
CA LYS A 282 13.03 -11.59 -6.69
C LYS A 282 11.90 -11.95 -7.67
N PRO A 283 11.80 -13.22 -8.15
CA PRO A 283 10.79 -13.60 -9.14
C PRO A 283 9.37 -13.63 -8.54
N ILE A 284 8.38 -13.43 -9.43
CA ILE A 284 6.93 -13.49 -9.12
C ILE A 284 6.19 -14.44 -10.07
N PHE A 285 6.90 -15.45 -10.57
CA PHE A 285 6.35 -16.48 -11.50
C PHE A 285 6.90 -17.85 -11.15
#